data_0ff9aa54b609e299c82a9690ee6d5320
#
_entry.id   0ff9aa54b609e299c82a9690ee6d5320
#
_cell.length_a   1.000
_cell.length_b   1.000
_cell.length_c   1.000
_cell.angle_alpha   90.00
_cell.angle_beta   90.00
_cell.angle_gamma   90.00
#
_symmetry.space_group_name_H-M   'P 1'
#
loop_
_entity.id
_entity.type
_entity.pdbx_description
1 polymer ?
#
loop_
_entity_poly.entity_id
_entity_poly.type
_entity_poly.pdbx_seq_one_letter_code
_entity_poly.pdbx_strand_id
1 'polypeptide(L)'
;MRRIARIGRHVVIDVRPLRKSRDLRCLFGGQLVVMLGGQLTTVAVPYQVYLLTRSSLDVGLVSLAQLLPLIAGGLVGGALADAVDRRSLLLASQLLTALCAVGLAVNATVGTALWPLFALPAVAAGCAVAGESGLSAMLPNLAGRSQTATVNAMFQALLQVGQVAGPALAGLLLAGAGVRFVYWLDAASVAVAMLATSRMGRQRPAGASHSPGLRSIVAGLRHLRGQPVIQGAFLIDINATVFGMPSAVFPALAFAVFHGGAQTLGLLYAAPGAGALLGAVTTGWVHRVRRQGRAVIVAVIIWGAAITCFGLARWLPLALALLAAAGWADVLSAVFRGTIIQLAAPDELRGRLMGVQMAVVTAGPRIGDAESGAVASAFGATASVVSGGLACIGGALILARLLPAFSRQKTSTAGEAVLAPTAGTGS
;
A
#
# COMPACT_ATOMS: atom_id res chain seq x y z
N MET A 1 -3.89 -32.79 -23.42
CA MET A 1 -2.71 -31.93 -23.58
C MET A 1 -2.98 -30.52 -24.17
N ARG A 2 -3.84 -30.33 -25.17
CA ARG A 2 -4.11 -28.97 -25.76
C ARG A 2 -4.87 -27.99 -24.87
N ARG A 3 -5.60 -28.41 -23.82
CA ARG A 3 -6.26 -27.50 -22.83
C ARG A 3 -5.31 -26.92 -21.82
N ILE A 4 -4.27 -27.64 -21.38
CA ILE A 4 -3.25 -27.16 -20.40
C ILE A 4 -2.35 -26.10 -21.06
N ALA A 5 -2.03 -26.25 -22.37
CA ALA A 5 -1.25 -25.25 -23.10
C ALA A 5 -1.99 -23.91 -23.34
N ARG A 6 -3.34 -23.89 -23.27
CA ARG A 6 -4.12 -22.65 -23.36
C ARG A 6 -4.16 -21.88 -22.04
N ILE A 7 -4.11 -22.56 -20.89
CA ILE A 7 -4.11 -21.92 -19.57
C ILE A 7 -2.77 -21.23 -19.32
N GLY A 8 -1.64 -21.80 -19.75
CA GLY A 8 -0.31 -21.20 -19.59
C GLY A 8 -0.10 -19.90 -20.39
N ARG A 9 -0.86 -19.63 -21.45
CA ARG A 9 -0.75 -18.38 -22.22
C ARG A 9 -1.42 -17.16 -21.59
N HIS A 10 -2.30 -17.34 -20.61
CA HIS A 10 -3.01 -16.23 -19.94
C HIS A 10 -2.35 -15.77 -18.63
N VAL A 11 -1.29 -16.44 -18.17
CA VAL A 11 -0.58 -16.10 -16.91
C VAL A 11 0.64 -15.19 -17.14
N VAL A 12 1.11 -15.09 -18.38
CA VAL A 12 2.28 -14.25 -18.69
C VAL A 12 1.83 -12.84 -19.00
N ILE A 13 2.31 -11.88 -18.21
CA ILE A 13 2.07 -10.45 -18.44
C ILE A 13 2.57 -10.08 -19.83
N ASP A 14 1.71 -9.49 -20.66
CA ASP A 14 2.09 -9.08 -22.02
C ASP A 14 3.02 -7.86 -21.99
N VAL A 15 4.29 -8.08 -22.27
CA VAL A 15 5.34 -7.03 -22.29
C VAL A 15 5.43 -6.29 -23.64
N ARG A 16 4.56 -6.58 -24.61
CA ARG A 16 4.56 -5.94 -25.93
C ARG A 16 4.44 -4.41 -25.87
N PRO A 17 3.67 -3.80 -24.91
CA PRO A 17 3.60 -2.35 -24.80
C PRO A 17 4.96 -1.70 -24.62
N LEU A 18 5.84 -2.30 -23.80
CA LEU A 18 7.20 -1.79 -23.56
C LEU A 18 8.07 -1.80 -24.82
N ARG A 19 7.85 -2.75 -25.75
CA ARG A 19 8.62 -2.81 -27.00
C ARG A 19 8.22 -1.72 -27.99
N LYS A 20 6.97 -1.24 -27.94
CA LYS A 20 6.41 -0.27 -28.90
C LYS A 20 6.68 1.18 -28.50
N SER A 21 6.74 1.52 -27.21
CA SER A 21 6.91 2.89 -26.73
C SER A 21 8.23 3.07 -25.99
N ARG A 22 9.06 4.02 -26.47
CA ARG A 22 10.30 4.41 -25.79
C ARG A 22 10.01 5.08 -24.44
N ASP A 23 9.01 5.97 -24.41
CA ASP A 23 8.63 6.70 -23.20
C ASP A 23 8.11 5.74 -22.12
N LEU A 24 7.34 4.71 -22.51
CA LEU A 24 6.87 3.69 -21.56
C LEU A 24 8.01 2.85 -21.00
N ARG A 25 9.05 2.53 -21.80
CA ARG A 25 10.25 1.83 -21.29
C ARG A 25 11.02 2.71 -20.30
N CYS A 26 11.23 3.98 -20.62
CA CYS A 26 11.91 4.92 -19.73
C CYS A 26 11.15 5.06 -18.40
N LEU A 27 9.83 5.22 -18.48
CA LEU A 27 8.97 5.35 -17.31
C LEU A 27 9.01 4.08 -16.44
N PHE A 28 8.82 2.92 -17.06
CA PHE A 28 8.78 1.63 -16.35
C PHE A 28 10.13 1.28 -15.71
N GLY A 29 11.23 1.48 -16.45
CA GLY A 29 12.59 1.25 -15.94
C GLY A 29 12.95 2.22 -14.82
N GLY A 30 12.63 3.51 -14.98
CA GLY A 30 12.82 4.52 -13.92
C GLY A 30 11.99 4.20 -12.67
N GLN A 31 10.73 3.80 -12.87
CA GLN A 31 9.84 3.47 -11.75
C GLN A 31 10.29 2.22 -10.99
N LEU A 32 10.81 1.20 -11.69
CA LEU A 32 11.40 0.01 -11.05
C LEU A 32 12.53 0.40 -10.12
N VAL A 33 13.45 1.23 -10.61
CA VAL A 33 14.64 1.63 -9.85
C VAL A 33 14.27 2.49 -8.63
N VAL A 34 13.43 3.50 -8.82
CA VAL A 34 13.03 4.39 -7.71
C VAL A 34 12.20 3.67 -6.67
N MET A 35 11.42 2.67 -7.09
CA MET A 35 10.61 1.88 -6.19
C MET A 35 11.45 0.98 -5.30
N LEU A 36 12.47 0.34 -5.87
CA LEU A 36 13.42 -0.44 -5.08
C LEU A 36 14.19 0.46 -4.11
N GLY A 37 14.67 1.64 -4.57
CA GLY A 37 15.34 2.63 -3.72
C GLY A 37 14.48 3.11 -2.56
N GLY A 38 13.23 3.50 -2.82
CA GLY A 38 12.30 3.95 -1.78
C GLY A 38 12.01 2.89 -0.72
N GLN A 39 11.97 1.60 -1.11
CA GLN A 39 11.83 0.51 -0.14
C GLN A 39 13.09 0.36 0.75
N LEU A 40 14.27 0.72 0.24
CA LEU A 40 15.48 0.75 1.06
C LEU A 40 15.33 1.77 2.21
N THR A 41 14.88 2.97 1.89
CA THR A 41 14.64 4.04 2.87
C THR A 41 13.50 3.70 3.84
N THR A 42 12.45 3.00 3.37
CA THR A 42 11.34 2.52 4.21
C THR A 42 11.80 1.60 5.35
N VAL A 43 12.87 0.81 5.14
CA VAL A 43 13.45 -0.05 6.18
C VAL A 43 14.57 0.68 6.94
N ALA A 44 15.36 1.51 6.25
CA ALA A 44 16.53 2.16 6.84
C ALA A 44 16.16 3.23 7.88
N VAL A 45 15.09 3.99 7.65
CA VAL A 45 14.66 5.05 8.58
C VAL A 45 14.20 4.47 9.92
N PRO A 46 13.24 3.52 10.00
CA PRO A 46 12.87 2.86 11.25
C PRO A 46 14.06 2.18 11.94
N TYR A 47 14.93 1.54 11.16
CA TYR A 47 16.16 0.93 11.67
C TYR A 47 17.06 1.95 12.36
N GLN A 48 17.37 3.07 11.71
CA GLN A 48 18.24 4.11 12.24
C GLN A 48 17.62 4.80 13.45
N VAL A 49 16.33 5.15 13.39
CA VAL A 49 15.62 5.77 14.52
C VAL A 49 15.69 4.85 15.75
N TYR A 50 15.40 3.56 15.57
CA TYR A 50 15.46 2.61 16.67
C TYR A 50 16.88 2.43 17.23
N LEU A 51 17.91 2.44 16.39
CA LEU A 51 19.29 2.37 16.84
C LEU A 51 19.68 3.56 17.72
N LEU A 52 19.20 4.77 17.38
CA LEU A 52 19.52 6.00 18.07
C LEU A 52 18.73 6.18 19.38
N THR A 53 17.44 5.82 19.36
CA THR A 53 16.54 6.14 20.48
C THR A 53 16.16 4.94 21.33
N ARG A 54 16.30 3.71 20.78
CA ARG A 54 15.78 2.47 21.39
C ARG A 54 14.29 2.50 21.69
N SER A 55 13.55 3.37 21.03
CA SER A 55 12.13 3.67 21.25
C SER A 55 11.30 3.25 20.04
N SER A 56 10.35 2.34 20.23
CA SER A 56 9.35 2.01 19.21
C SER A 56 8.35 3.15 19.01
N LEU A 57 8.14 4.01 20.03
CA LEU A 57 7.30 5.19 19.90
C LEU A 57 7.88 6.16 18.87
N ASP A 58 9.19 6.44 18.92
CA ASP A 58 9.83 7.34 17.96
C ASP A 58 9.73 6.79 16.53
N VAL A 59 9.85 5.46 16.36
CA VAL A 59 9.63 4.82 15.07
C VAL A 59 8.19 5.03 14.59
N GLY A 60 7.19 4.86 15.44
CA GLY A 60 5.79 5.10 15.13
C GLY A 60 5.49 6.58 14.81
N LEU A 61 6.12 7.51 15.53
CA LEU A 61 5.97 8.95 15.31
C LEU A 61 6.57 9.39 13.96
N VAL A 62 7.64 8.75 13.46
CA VAL A 62 8.15 8.98 12.10
C VAL A 62 7.09 8.64 11.05
N SER A 63 6.39 7.52 11.22
CA SER A 63 5.28 7.16 10.33
C SER A 63 4.12 8.16 10.43
N LEU A 64 3.77 8.59 11.65
CA LEU A 64 2.72 9.58 11.86
C LEU A 64 3.07 10.95 11.28
N ALA A 65 4.33 11.37 11.36
CA ALA A 65 4.80 12.63 10.78
C ALA A 65 4.61 12.69 9.25
N GLN A 66 4.61 11.53 8.58
CA GLN A 66 4.37 11.44 7.13
C GLN A 66 2.88 11.65 6.77
N LEU A 67 1.94 11.50 7.71
CA LEU A 67 0.50 11.49 7.41
C LEU A 67 0.02 12.79 6.78
N LEU A 68 0.35 13.93 7.37
CA LEU A 68 -0.08 15.24 6.84
C LEU A 68 0.52 15.55 5.47
N PRO A 69 1.84 15.39 5.24
CA PRO A 69 2.43 15.56 3.92
C PRO A 69 1.87 14.61 2.86
N LEU A 70 1.56 13.35 3.20
CA LEU A 70 0.92 12.39 2.29
C LEU A 70 -0.45 12.89 1.82
N ILE A 71 -1.30 13.34 2.75
CA ILE A 71 -2.63 13.86 2.43
C ILE A 71 -2.50 15.13 1.58
N ALA A 72 -1.64 16.05 1.98
CA ALA A 72 -1.38 17.29 1.24
C ALA A 72 -0.82 17.01 -0.16
N GLY A 73 0.14 16.08 -0.27
CA GLY A 73 0.72 15.65 -1.54
C GLY A 73 -0.30 15.04 -2.49
N GLY A 74 -1.22 14.22 -1.99
CA GLY A 74 -2.29 13.65 -2.80
C GLY A 74 -3.26 14.71 -3.34
N LEU A 75 -3.64 15.68 -2.50
CA LEU A 75 -4.57 16.76 -2.89
C LEU A 75 -3.92 17.75 -3.86
N VAL A 76 -2.73 18.22 -3.52
CA VAL A 76 -1.97 19.17 -4.34
C VAL A 76 -1.49 18.52 -5.63
N GLY A 77 -0.99 17.28 -5.55
CA GLY A 77 -0.52 16.52 -6.70
C GLY A 77 -1.62 16.24 -7.71
N GLY A 78 -2.83 15.88 -7.25
CA GLY A 78 -3.99 15.73 -8.11
C GLY A 78 -4.36 17.03 -8.84
N ALA A 79 -4.43 18.14 -8.12
CA ALA A 79 -4.74 19.45 -8.71
C ALA A 79 -3.65 19.90 -9.71
N LEU A 80 -2.38 19.68 -9.38
CA LEU A 80 -1.26 20.02 -10.26
C LEU A 80 -1.20 19.12 -11.50
N ALA A 81 -1.53 17.82 -11.39
CA ALA A 81 -1.56 16.88 -12.52
C ALA A 81 -2.59 17.28 -13.60
N ASP A 82 -3.63 18.05 -13.21
CA ASP A 82 -4.63 18.60 -14.13
C ASP A 82 -4.22 19.97 -14.70
N ALA A 83 -3.37 20.73 -13.99
CA ALA A 83 -3.01 22.11 -14.36
C ALA A 83 -1.70 22.23 -15.11
N VAL A 84 -0.72 21.36 -14.82
CA VAL A 84 0.64 21.48 -15.39
C VAL A 84 1.04 20.26 -16.23
N ASP A 85 2.16 20.38 -16.95
CA ASP A 85 2.75 19.24 -17.64
C ASP A 85 3.10 18.14 -16.62
N ARG A 86 2.47 16.97 -16.78
CA ARG A 86 2.59 15.81 -15.88
C ARG A 86 4.03 15.30 -15.76
N ARG A 87 4.82 15.40 -16.84
CA ARG A 87 6.25 15.10 -16.80
C ARG A 87 6.99 16.06 -15.88
N SER A 88 6.70 17.36 -15.96
CA SER A 88 7.32 18.37 -15.10
C SER A 88 6.96 18.19 -13.63
N LEU A 89 5.70 17.81 -13.34
CA LEU A 89 5.26 17.47 -11.99
C LEU A 89 6.03 16.26 -11.44
N LEU A 90 6.17 15.19 -12.24
CA LEU A 90 6.93 14.00 -11.84
C LEU A 90 8.42 14.33 -11.62
N LEU A 91 9.04 15.13 -12.49
CA LEU A 91 10.44 15.57 -12.34
C LEU A 91 10.64 16.42 -11.08
N ALA A 92 9.74 17.34 -10.79
CA ALA A 92 9.81 18.18 -9.58
C ALA A 92 9.67 17.33 -8.31
N SER A 93 8.74 16.39 -8.29
CA SER A 93 8.57 15.47 -7.16
C SER A 93 9.80 14.56 -6.97
N GLN A 94 10.36 14.01 -8.06
CA GLN A 94 11.59 13.22 -8.02
C GLN A 94 12.78 14.04 -7.51
N LEU A 95 12.93 15.29 -7.94
CA LEU A 95 14.00 16.18 -7.48
C LEU A 95 13.91 16.41 -5.97
N LEU A 96 12.73 16.75 -5.46
CA LEU A 96 12.52 16.96 -4.03
C LEU A 96 12.77 15.68 -3.22
N THR A 97 12.31 14.54 -3.72
CA THR A 97 12.59 13.22 -3.09
C THR A 97 14.09 12.90 -3.09
N ALA A 98 14.80 13.18 -4.19
CA ALA A 98 16.26 13.01 -4.25
C ALA A 98 16.98 13.90 -3.24
N LEU A 99 16.57 15.17 -3.10
CA LEU A 99 17.14 16.09 -2.12
C LEU A 99 16.91 15.59 -0.67
N CYS A 100 15.73 15.03 -0.38
CA CYS A 100 15.45 14.40 0.91
C CYS A 100 16.35 13.17 1.14
N ALA A 101 16.53 12.29 0.15
CA ALA A 101 17.41 11.13 0.25
C ALA A 101 18.88 11.53 0.45
N VAL A 102 19.36 12.54 -0.28
CA VAL A 102 20.69 13.15 -0.06
C VAL A 102 20.79 13.72 1.35
N GLY A 103 19.78 14.44 1.82
CA GLY A 103 19.75 14.97 3.19
C GLY A 103 19.86 13.87 4.26
N LEU A 104 19.18 12.74 4.08
CA LEU A 104 19.31 11.55 4.95
C LEU A 104 20.71 10.97 4.88
N ALA A 105 21.28 10.85 3.68
CA ALA A 105 22.63 10.34 3.47
C ALA A 105 23.68 11.25 4.15
N VAL A 106 23.55 12.56 4.01
CA VAL A 106 24.43 13.55 4.68
C VAL A 106 24.26 13.46 6.21
N ASN A 107 23.04 13.43 6.71
CA ASN A 107 22.78 13.27 8.16
C ASN A 107 23.42 11.99 8.70
N ALA A 108 23.38 10.88 7.96
CA ALA A 108 24.02 9.63 8.38
C ALA A 108 25.54 9.67 8.29
N THR A 109 26.16 10.61 7.55
CA THR A 109 27.61 10.72 7.39
C THR A 109 28.26 11.73 8.35
N VAL A 110 27.62 12.88 8.56
CA VAL A 110 28.21 14.02 9.29
C VAL A 110 27.79 14.02 10.76
N GLY A 111 26.59 13.58 11.06
CA GLY A 111 26.05 13.55 12.42
C GLY A 111 24.75 12.78 12.44
N THR A 112 24.38 12.20 13.57
CA THR A 112 23.13 11.43 13.70
C THR A 112 22.06 12.27 14.38
N ALA A 113 21.70 13.42 13.80
CA ALA A 113 20.59 14.23 14.30
C ALA A 113 19.26 13.49 14.06
N LEU A 114 18.37 13.54 15.04
CA LEU A 114 17.09 12.82 15.00
C LEU A 114 16.05 13.53 14.14
N TRP A 115 15.97 14.88 14.18
CA TRP A 115 14.94 15.64 13.48
C TRP A 115 14.90 15.42 11.95
N PRO A 116 16.03 15.22 11.22
CA PRO A 116 15.95 14.95 9.78
C PRO A 116 15.28 13.61 9.45
N LEU A 117 15.36 12.63 10.37
CA LEU A 117 14.71 11.33 10.23
C LEU A 117 13.17 11.43 10.34
N PHE A 118 12.64 12.52 10.88
CA PHE A 118 11.20 12.84 10.87
C PHE A 118 10.83 13.71 9.67
N ALA A 119 11.56 14.79 9.44
CA ALA A 119 11.19 15.81 8.48
C ALA A 119 11.40 15.35 7.02
N LEU A 120 12.56 14.75 6.70
CA LEU A 120 12.90 14.40 5.33
C LEU A 120 12.02 13.26 4.76
N PRO A 121 11.76 12.15 5.49
CA PRO A 121 10.82 11.13 5.01
C PRO A 121 9.38 11.66 4.89
N ALA A 122 8.97 12.59 5.77
CA ALA A 122 7.65 13.20 5.70
C ALA A 122 7.47 14.03 4.43
N VAL A 123 8.46 14.89 4.11
CA VAL A 123 8.45 15.68 2.85
C VAL A 123 8.54 14.77 1.64
N ALA A 124 9.45 13.77 1.66
CA ALA A 124 9.61 12.82 0.57
C ALA A 124 8.32 12.04 0.27
N ALA A 125 7.60 11.61 1.31
CA ALA A 125 6.32 10.90 1.18
C ALA A 125 5.26 11.76 0.49
N GLY A 126 5.13 13.04 0.88
CA GLY A 126 4.22 13.98 0.23
C GLY A 126 4.56 14.23 -1.24
N CYS A 127 5.85 14.40 -1.54
CA CYS A 127 6.34 14.59 -2.91
C CYS A 127 6.11 13.34 -3.77
N ALA A 128 6.35 12.14 -3.21
CA ALA A 128 6.14 10.88 -3.92
C ALA A 128 4.68 10.69 -4.34
N VAL A 129 3.72 10.94 -3.44
CA VAL A 129 2.28 10.86 -3.75
C VAL A 129 1.86 11.90 -4.78
N ALA A 130 2.41 13.13 -4.72
CA ALA A 130 2.16 14.14 -5.74
C ALA A 130 2.67 13.69 -7.13
N GLY A 131 3.85 13.09 -7.18
CA GLY A 131 4.42 12.52 -8.42
C GLY A 131 3.62 11.34 -8.95
N GLU A 132 3.11 10.46 -8.07
CA GLU A 132 2.28 9.32 -8.43
C GLU A 132 0.95 9.74 -9.06
N SER A 133 0.38 10.88 -8.64
CA SER A 133 -0.79 11.47 -9.28
C SER A 133 -0.50 11.84 -10.74
N GLY A 134 0.65 12.45 -11.01
CA GLY A 134 1.11 12.75 -12.37
C GLY A 134 1.37 11.50 -13.20
N LEU A 135 2.02 10.50 -12.61
CA LEU A 135 2.31 9.20 -13.22
C LEU A 135 1.03 8.50 -13.65
N SER A 136 0.07 8.33 -12.74
CA SER A 136 -1.20 7.66 -13.00
C SER A 136 -2.00 8.34 -14.12
N ALA A 137 -1.94 9.67 -14.19
CA ALA A 137 -2.59 10.46 -15.24
C ALA A 137 -1.89 10.33 -16.62
N MET A 138 -0.59 9.97 -16.67
CA MET A 138 0.14 9.76 -17.93
C MET A 138 -0.08 8.38 -18.54
N LEU A 139 -0.32 7.34 -17.73
CA LEU A 139 -0.38 5.95 -18.18
C LEU A 139 -1.34 5.70 -19.35
N PRO A 140 -2.60 6.22 -19.36
CA PRO A 140 -3.52 6.02 -20.47
C PRO A 140 -3.03 6.65 -21.78
N ASN A 141 -2.33 7.79 -21.70
CA ASN A 141 -1.81 8.49 -22.88
C ASN A 141 -0.62 7.72 -23.49
N LEU A 142 0.26 7.16 -22.66
CA LEU A 142 1.45 6.43 -23.09
C LEU A 142 1.12 5.00 -23.61
N ALA A 143 0.12 4.38 -23.00
CA ALA A 143 -0.30 3.01 -23.34
C ALA A 143 -1.25 2.95 -24.54
N GLY A 144 -2.02 4.03 -24.80
CA GLY A 144 -3.19 3.99 -25.67
C GLY A 144 -4.35 3.22 -25.03
N ARG A 145 -5.59 3.57 -25.42
CA ARG A 145 -6.82 3.05 -24.79
C ARG A 145 -6.90 1.51 -24.75
N SER A 146 -6.40 0.83 -25.78
CA SER A 146 -6.45 -0.64 -25.88
C SER A 146 -5.47 -1.39 -24.97
N GLN A 147 -4.40 -0.74 -24.51
CA GLN A 147 -3.33 -1.37 -23.73
C GLN A 147 -3.24 -0.84 -22.27
N THR A 148 -4.08 0.12 -21.89
CA THR A 148 -4.07 0.73 -20.54
C THR A 148 -4.22 -0.32 -19.43
N ALA A 149 -5.12 -1.29 -19.59
CA ALA A 149 -5.31 -2.35 -18.60
C ALA A 149 -4.04 -3.23 -18.44
N THR A 150 -3.38 -3.56 -19.55
CA THR A 150 -2.12 -4.34 -19.52
C THR A 150 -1.01 -3.57 -18.83
N VAL A 151 -0.86 -2.27 -19.13
CA VAL A 151 0.17 -1.42 -18.53
C VAL A 151 -0.10 -1.24 -17.03
N ASN A 152 -1.34 -1.01 -16.62
CA ASN A 152 -1.70 -0.96 -15.19
C ASN A 152 -1.38 -2.27 -14.48
N ALA A 153 -1.68 -3.43 -15.08
CA ALA A 153 -1.33 -4.73 -14.51
C ALA A 153 0.18 -4.91 -14.36
N MET A 154 0.98 -4.42 -15.32
CA MET A 154 2.44 -4.43 -15.23
C MET A 154 2.95 -3.56 -14.08
N PHE A 155 2.40 -2.34 -13.89
CA PHE A 155 2.75 -1.49 -12.77
C PHE A 155 2.36 -2.11 -11.43
N GLN A 156 1.19 -2.73 -11.32
CA GLN A 156 0.79 -3.43 -10.11
C GLN A 156 1.70 -4.63 -9.79
N ALA A 157 2.10 -5.39 -10.80
CA ALA A 157 3.06 -6.48 -10.60
C ALA A 157 4.43 -5.95 -10.13
N LEU A 158 4.87 -4.81 -10.69
CA LEU A 158 6.09 -4.14 -10.27
C LEU A 158 6.01 -3.72 -8.79
N LEU A 159 4.89 -3.10 -8.38
CA LEU A 159 4.61 -2.73 -6.99
C LEU A 159 4.73 -3.94 -6.05
N GLN A 160 4.12 -5.06 -6.39
CA GLN A 160 4.16 -6.26 -5.57
C GLN A 160 5.56 -6.87 -5.45
N VAL A 161 6.31 -6.92 -6.55
CA VAL A 161 7.71 -7.37 -6.53
C VAL A 161 8.57 -6.44 -5.67
N GLY A 162 8.38 -5.12 -5.79
CA GLY A 162 9.10 -4.14 -4.99
C GLY A 162 8.84 -4.27 -3.50
N GLN A 163 7.60 -4.54 -3.10
CA GLN A 163 7.22 -4.73 -1.69
C GLN A 163 7.85 -5.97 -1.04
N VAL A 164 8.23 -6.97 -1.83
CA VAL A 164 8.92 -8.17 -1.31
C VAL A 164 10.44 -8.04 -1.42
N ALA A 165 10.91 -7.75 -2.63
CA ALA A 165 12.35 -7.71 -2.92
C ALA A 165 13.03 -6.49 -2.27
N GLY A 166 12.34 -5.35 -2.22
CA GLY A 166 12.89 -4.11 -1.68
C GLY A 166 13.32 -4.21 -0.21
N PRO A 167 12.43 -4.56 0.73
CA PRO A 167 12.80 -4.71 2.13
C PRO A 167 13.83 -5.81 2.39
N ALA A 168 13.77 -6.93 1.66
CA ALA A 168 14.77 -8.00 1.77
C ALA A 168 16.16 -7.49 1.35
N LEU A 169 16.25 -6.78 0.22
CA LEU A 169 17.49 -6.13 -0.22
C LEU A 169 17.96 -5.06 0.78
N ALA A 170 17.01 -4.27 1.32
CA ALA A 170 17.34 -3.28 2.34
C ALA A 170 18.01 -3.90 3.57
N GLY A 171 17.46 -5.01 4.09
CA GLY A 171 18.03 -5.71 5.22
C GLY A 171 19.44 -6.24 4.95
N LEU A 172 19.69 -6.81 3.76
CA LEU A 172 20.99 -7.28 3.34
C LEU A 172 22.02 -6.14 3.21
N LEU A 173 21.62 -5.03 2.55
CA LEU A 173 22.49 -3.87 2.35
C LEU A 173 22.79 -3.15 3.67
N LEU A 174 21.78 -3.01 4.54
CA LEU A 174 21.98 -2.43 5.88
C LEU A 174 22.97 -3.23 6.72
N ALA A 175 22.91 -4.57 6.65
CA ALA A 175 23.81 -5.45 7.39
C ALA A 175 25.24 -5.45 6.84
N GLY A 176 25.40 -5.36 5.51
CA GLY A 176 26.72 -5.43 4.86
C GLY A 176 27.39 -4.08 4.66
N ALA A 177 26.63 -3.06 4.24
CA ALA A 177 27.17 -1.76 3.83
C ALA A 177 26.72 -0.59 4.73
N GLY A 178 25.76 -0.82 5.62
CA GLY A 178 25.27 0.15 6.58
C GLY A 178 24.32 1.20 6.02
N VAL A 179 23.78 2.03 6.93
CA VAL A 179 22.73 3.01 6.65
C VAL A 179 23.15 4.07 5.63
N ARG A 180 24.40 4.53 5.70
CA ARG A 180 24.96 5.56 4.79
C ARG A 180 24.86 5.12 3.32
N PHE A 181 25.32 3.91 3.05
CA PHE A 181 25.29 3.35 1.70
C PHE A 181 23.86 3.22 1.17
N VAL A 182 22.94 2.79 2.01
CA VAL A 182 21.52 2.62 1.66
C VAL A 182 20.88 3.94 1.22
N TYR A 183 21.09 5.02 1.95
CA TYR A 183 20.55 6.34 1.58
C TYR A 183 21.19 6.90 0.31
N TRP A 184 22.52 6.73 0.10
CA TRP A 184 23.16 7.13 -1.14
C TRP A 184 22.65 6.32 -2.33
N LEU A 185 22.39 5.03 -2.15
CA LEU A 185 21.81 4.18 -3.19
C LEU A 185 20.38 4.60 -3.53
N ASP A 186 19.57 4.97 -2.53
CA ASP A 186 18.23 5.53 -2.77
C ASP A 186 18.32 6.85 -3.55
N ALA A 187 19.16 7.79 -3.13
CA ALA A 187 19.39 9.04 -3.86
C ALA A 187 19.81 8.78 -5.32
N ALA A 188 20.72 7.83 -5.54
CA ALA A 188 21.13 7.43 -6.89
C ALA A 188 19.97 6.82 -7.69
N SER A 189 19.12 6.01 -7.05
CA SER A 189 17.94 5.41 -7.68
C SER A 189 16.96 6.46 -8.19
N VAL A 190 16.70 7.49 -7.39
CA VAL A 190 15.83 8.61 -7.77
C VAL A 190 16.48 9.44 -8.89
N ALA A 191 17.80 9.67 -8.85
CA ALA A 191 18.53 10.35 -9.90
C ALA A 191 18.45 9.61 -11.25
N VAL A 192 18.56 8.29 -11.25
CA VAL A 192 18.38 7.43 -12.43
C VAL A 192 16.95 7.55 -12.98
N ALA A 193 15.95 7.49 -12.10
CA ALA A 193 14.55 7.65 -12.50
C ALA A 193 14.28 9.06 -13.08
N MET A 194 14.84 10.10 -12.48
CA MET A 194 14.74 11.47 -12.97
C MET A 194 15.38 11.61 -14.35
N LEU A 195 16.54 10.99 -14.58
CA LEU A 195 17.20 10.96 -15.88
C LEU A 195 16.36 10.19 -16.93
N ALA A 196 15.72 9.09 -16.55
CA ALA A 196 14.80 8.36 -17.42
C ALA A 196 13.56 9.21 -17.77
N THR A 197 12.95 9.87 -16.78
CA THR A 197 11.79 10.75 -16.95
C THR A 197 12.15 11.98 -17.79
N SER A 198 13.37 12.54 -17.66
CA SER A 198 13.83 13.69 -18.45
C SER A 198 13.96 13.40 -19.94
N ARG A 199 14.10 12.13 -20.33
CA ARG A 199 14.18 11.70 -21.73
C ARG A 199 12.82 11.47 -22.38
N MET A 200 11.72 11.59 -21.64
CA MET A 200 10.35 11.45 -22.15
C MET A 200 9.88 12.73 -22.82
N GLY A 201 8.92 12.61 -23.73
CA GLY A 201 8.23 13.76 -24.31
C GLY A 201 7.34 14.48 -23.29
N ARG A 202 6.95 15.74 -23.62
CA ARG A 202 6.00 16.51 -22.80
C ARG A 202 4.64 15.83 -22.75
N GLN A 203 4.02 15.80 -21.57
CA GLN A 203 2.74 15.11 -21.29
C GLN A 203 1.69 16.12 -20.82
N ARG A 204 1.19 16.94 -21.76
CA ARG A 204 0.18 17.96 -21.45
C ARG A 204 -1.17 17.30 -21.13
N PRO A 205 -1.95 17.85 -20.17
CA PRO A 205 -3.31 17.40 -19.91
C PRO A 205 -4.18 17.56 -21.16
N ALA A 206 -4.94 16.51 -21.53
CA ALA A 206 -5.86 16.55 -22.66
C ALA A 206 -7.28 17.05 -22.27
N GLY A 207 -7.37 18.05 -21.41
CA GLY A 207 -8.62 18.62 -20.89
C GLY A 207 -8.70 18.51 -19.36
N ALA A 208 -9.57 19.33 -18.75
CA ALA A 208 -9.79 19.32 -17.31
C ALA A 208 -10.45 17.99 -16.88
N SER A 209 -9.66 17.08 -16.30
CA SER A 209 -10.20 15.99 -15.52
C SER A 209 -10.48 16.54 -14.12
N HIS A 210 -11.69 16.27 -13.60
CA HIS A 210 -12.02 16.68 -12.23
C HIS A 210 -11.31 15.74 -11.26
N SER A 211 -10.13 16.13 -10.79
CA SER A 211 -9.50 15.43 -9.67
C SER A 211 -10.41 15.56 -8.43
N PRO A 212 -10.58 14.50 -7.65
CA PRO A 212 -11.41 14.56 -6.45
C PRO A 212 -10.75 15.47 -5.40
N GLY A 213 -11.12 16.76 -5.37
CA GLY A 213 -10.70 17.69 -4.33
C GLY A 213 -11.32 17.34 -2.97
N LEU A 214 -10.86 17.99 -1.89
CA LEU A 214 -11.38 17.81 -0.52
C LEU A 214 -12.92 17.79 -0.44
N ARG A 215 -13.59 18.65 -1.22
CA ARG A 215 -15.07 18.68 -1.30
C ARG A 215 -15.65 17.35 -1.80
N SER A 216 -14.96 16.68 -2.70
CA SER A 216 -15.35 15.37 -3.24
C SER A 216 -15.21 14.26 -2.19
N ILE A 217 -14.12 14.28 -1.40
CA ILE A 217 -13.90 13.34 -0.30
C ILE A 217 -14.97 13.55 0.79
N VAL A 218 -15.20 14.80 1.20
CA VAL A 218 -16.26 15.14 2.19
C VAL A 218 -17.65 14.73 1.70
N ALA A 219 -17.94 14.94 0.41
CA ALA A 219 -19.22 14.49 -0.17
C ALA A 219 -19.35 12.96 -0.17
N GLY A 220 -18.23 12.24 -0.45
CA GLY A 220 -18.16 10.78 -0.32
C GLY A 220 -18.44 10.31 1.11
N LEU A 221 -17.77 10.93 2.09
CA LEU A 221 -17.97 10.62 3.52
C LEU A 221 -19.40 10.92 3.99
N ARG A 222 -20.02 12.01 3.51
CA ARG A 222 -21.43 12.33 3.84
C ARG A 222 -22.38 11.27 3.30
N HIS A 223 -22.12 10.74 2.11
CA HIS A 223 -22.93 9.69 1.51
C HIS A 223 -22.83 8.35 2.27
N LEU A 224 -21.68 8.09 2.90
CA LEU A 224 -21.49 6.87 3.70
C LEU A 224 -22.50 6.74 4.83
N ARG A 225 -23.03 7.85 5.39
CA ARG A 225 -23.95 7.84 6.54
C ARG A 225 -25.25 7.05 6.30
N GLY A 226 -25.63 6.83 5.04
CA GLY A 226 -26.83 6.04 4.69
C GLY A 226 -26.54 4.64 4.15
N GLN A 227 -25.26 4.21 4.09
CA GLN A 227 -24.84 2.98 3.40
C GLN A 227 -24.10 2.01 4.33
N PRO A 228 -24.79 1.23 5.19
CA PRO A 228 -24.18 0.41 6.22
C PRO A 228 -23.22 -0.66 5.67
N VAL A 229 -23.42 -1.11 4.43
CA VAL A 229 -22.56 -2.08 3.75
C VAL A 229 -21.19 -1.46 3.44
N ILE A 230 -21.19 -0.24 2.88
CA ILE A 230 -19.95 0.48 2.52
C ILE A 230 -19.24 0.95 3.80
N GLN A 231 -20.00 1.44 4.80
CA GLN A 231 -19.44 1.79 6.11
C GLN A 231 -18.70 0.60 6.74
N GLY A 232 -19.32 -0.60 6.72
CA GLY A 232 -18.73 -1.82 7.24
C GLY A 232 -17.43 -2.17 6.53
N ALA A 233 -17.34 -1.98 5.21
CA ALA A 233 -16.14 -2.22 4.45
C ALA A 233 -14.99 -1.27 4.86
N PHE A 234 -15.28 0.03 5.09
CA PHE A 234 -14.26 0.99 5.53
C PHE A 234 -13.87 0.81 7.00
N LEU A 235 -14.83 0.59 7.89
CA LEU A 235 -14.55 0.43 9.32
C LEU A 235 -13.71 -0.82 9.60
N ILE A 236 -13.98 -1.92 8.89
CA ILE A 236 -13.19 -3.14 9.05
C ILE A 236 -11.78 -2.98 8.48
N ASP A 237 -11.60 -2.15 7.44
CA ASP A 237 -10.30 -1.81 6.89
C ASP A 237 -9.47 -0.97 7.87
N ILE A 238 -10.08 0.09 8.41
CA ILE A 238 -9.45 0.91 9.46
C ILE A 238 -9.06 0.06 10.65
N ASN A 239 -9.96 -0.81 11.13
CA ASN A 239 -9.67 -1.72 12.25
C ASN A 239 -8.46 -2.63 11.93
N ALA A 240 -8.42 -3.22 10.74
CA ALA A 240 -7.34 -4.12 10.34
C ALA A 240 -6.00 -3.39 10.16
N THR A 241 -6.01 -2.21 9.54
CA THR A 241 -4.78 -1.45 9.26
C THR A 241 -4.22 -0.74 10.50
N VAL A 242 -5.08 -0.30 11.42
CA VAL A 242 -4.63 0.35 12.66
C VAL A 242 -4.11 -0.68 13.66
N PHE A 243 -4.82 -1.78 13.89
CA PHE A 243 -4.46 -2.74 14.93
C PHE A 243 -3.71 -3.98 14.42
N GLY A 244 -3.82 -4.31 13.14
CA GLY A 244 -3.25 -5.54 12.58
C GLY A 244 -1.89 -5.37 11.90
N MET A 245 -1.27 -4.17 11.90
CA MET A 245 -0.02 -3.94 11.17
C MET A 245 1.03 -3.18 12.03
N PRO A 246 1.66 -3.87 13.00
CA PRO A 246 2.57 -3.24 13.98
C PRO A 246 3.99 -3.05 13.41
N SER A 247 4.16 -2.38 12.26
CA SER A 247 5.46 -2.25 11.58
C SER A 247 6.45 -1.38 12.36
N ALA A 248 5.99 -0.43 13.18
CA ALA A 248 6.84 0.36 14.06
C ALA A 248 7.57 -0.47 15.14
N VAL A 249 7.07 -1.67 15.44
CA VAL A 249 7.64 -2.57 16.44
C VAL A 249 8.65 -3.56 15.84
N PHE A 250 8.70 -3.69 14.50
CA PHE A 250 9.62 -4.63 13.84
C PHE A 250 11.10 -4.43 14.19
N PRO A 251 11.64 -3.18 14.30
CA PRO A 251 13.01 -3.01 14.75
C PRO A 251 13.23 -3.58 16.16
N ALA A 252 12.34 -3.30 17.11
CA ALA A 252 12.44 -3.82 18.47
C ALA A 252 12.44 -5.37 18.49
N LEU A 253 11.55 -6.01 17.73
CA LEU A 253 11.48 -7.47 17.61
C LEU A 253 12.73 -8.04 16.97
N ALA A 254 13.24 -7.43 15.90
CA ALA A 254 14.44 -7.89 15.20
C ALA A 254 15.65 -7.93 16.12
N PHE A 255 15.81 -6.91 16.98
CA PHE A 255 16.96 -6.82 17.88
C PHE A 255 16.75 -7.55 19.20
N ALA A 256 15.59 -7.34 19.88
CA ALA A 256 15.39 -7.83 21.24
C ALA A 256 14.84 -9.26 21.30
N VAL A 257 14.08 -9.72 20.31
CA VAL A 257 13.43 -11.04 20.32
C VAL A 257 14.15 -12.04 19.44
N PHE A 258 14.46 -11.64 18.19
CA PHE A 258 15.08 -12.55 17.22
C PHE A 258 16.61 -12.43 17.16
N HIS A 259 17.22 -11.44 17.80
CA HIS A 259 18.67 -11.20 17.87
C HIS A 259 19.39 -11.21 16.51
N GLY A 260 18.66 -10.83 15.42
CA GLY A 260 19.14 -10.98 14.04
C GLY A 260 19.45 -9.66 13.31
N GLY A 261 19.32 -8.50 13.95
CA GLY A 261 19.74 -7.22 13.41
C GLY A 261 18.99 -6.77 12.14
N ALA A 262 19.74 -6.11 11.23
CA ALA A 262 19.17 -5.51 10.01
C ALA A 262 18.63 -6.53 9.00
N GLN A 263 19.26 -7.71 8.87
CA GLN A 263 18.76 -8.76 7.97
C GLN A 263 17.39 -9.26 8.41
N THR A 264 17.24 -9.54 9.70
CA THR A 264 15.96 -9.97 10.27
C THR A 264 14.91 -8.90 10.09
N LEU A 265 15.25 -7.62 10.28
CA LEU A 265 14.32 -6.51 10.05
C LEU A 265 13.84 -6.47 8.58
N GLY A 266 14.75 -6.60 7.62
CA GLY A 266 14.39 -6.67 6.21
C GLY A 266 13.45 -7.82 5.88
N LEU A 267 13.68 -9.01 6.47
CA LEU A 267 12.79 -10.17 6.32
C LEU A 267 11.42 -9.94 6.95
N LEU A 268 11.34 -9.31 8.13
CA LEU A 268 10.07 -8.97 8.78
C LEU A 268 9.23 -8.01 7.91
N TYR A 269 9.86 -7.03 7.27
CA TYR A 269 9.17 -6.13 6.34
C TYR A 269 8.79 -6.81 5.01
N ALA A 270 9.59 -7.78 4.52
CA ALA A 270 9.34 -8.48 3.26
C ALA A 270 8.24 -9.56 3.39
N ALA A 271 8.11 -10.18 4.55
CA ALA A 271 7.23 -11.34 4.75
C ALA A 271 5.74 -11.07 4.46
N PRO A 272 5.11 -9.95 4.90
CA PRO A 272 3.74 -9.63 4.51
C PRO A 272 3.57 -9.50 3.00
N GLY A 273 4.52 -8.86 2.31
CA GLY A 273 4.53 -8.74 0.86
C GLY A 273 4.59 -10.10 0.14
N ALA A 274 5.42 -11.03 0.64
CA ALA A 274 5.48 -12.40 0.12
C ALA A 274 4.14 -13.12 0.27
N GLY A 275 3.47 -12.95 1.42
CA GLY A 275 2.12 -13.44 1.66
C GLY A 275 1.09 -12.82 0.72
N ALA A 276 1.19 -11.51 0.47
CA ALA A 276 0.32 -10.78 -0.45
C ALA A 276 0.47 -11.30 -1.90
N LEU A 277 1.69 -11.59 -2.35
CA LEU A 277 1.95 -12.25 -3.64
C LEU A 277 1.27 -13.62 -3.73
N LEU A 278 1.41 -14.46 -2.73
CA LEU A 278 0.74 -15.75 -2.65
C LEU A 278 -0.78 -15.56 -2.67
N GLY A 279 -1.29 -14.55 -1.95
CA GLY A 279 -2.69 -14.14 -1.96
C GLY A 279 -3.16 -13.83 -3.38
N ALA A 280 -2.47 -12.96 -4.09
CA ALA A 280 -2.83 -12.54 -5.44
C ALA A 280 -2.92 -13.72 -6.42
N VAL A 281 -1.99 -14.68 -6.33
CA VAL A 281 -1.98 -15.88 -7.20
C VAL A 281 -3.11 -16.85 -6.82
N THR A 282 -3.48 -16.92 -5.55
CA THR A 282 -4.47 -17.88 -5.05
C THR A 282 -5.91 -17.37 -5.04
N THR A 283 -6.17 -16.10 -5.42
CA THR A 283 -7.52 -15.48 -5.40
C THR A 283 -8.49 -15.98 -6.48
N GLY A 284 -8.09 -16.86 -7.38
CA GLY A 284 -8.95 -17.35 -8.48
C GLY A 284 -10.29 -17.97 -8.08
N TRP A 285 -10.46 -18.38 -6.81
CA TRP A 285 -11.69 -18.92 -6.25
C TRP A 285 -12.65 -17.89 -5.66
N VAL A 286 -12.19 -16.66 -5.45
CA VAL A 286 -12.92 -15.57 -4.77
C VAL A 286 -14.29 -15.30 -5.41
N HIS A 287 -14.39 -15.40 -6.74
CA HIS A 287 -15.64 -15.20 -7.48
C HIS A 287 -16.74 -16.23 -7.12
N ARG A 288 -16.38 -17.39 -6.55
CA ARG A 288 -17.34 -18.42 -6.11
C ARG A 288 -17.97 -18.15 -4.75
N VAL A 289 -17.41 -17.20 -3.99
CA VAL A 289 -17.87 -16.88 -2.63
C VAL A 289 -19.07 -15.94 -2.70
N ARG A 290 -20.24 -16.46 -2.38
CA ARG A 290 -21.50 -15.69 -2.39
C ARG A 290 -21.63 -14.70 -1.24
N ARG A 291 -21.10 -15.03 -0.04
CA ARG A 291 -21.22 -14.22 1.20
C ARG A 291 -19.95 -13.39 1.42
N GLN A 292 -19.76 -12.37 0.61
CA GLN A 292 -18.52 -11.59 0.61
C GLN A 292 -18.27 -10.84 1.91
N GLY A 293 -19.30 -10.29 2.57
CA GLY A 293 -19.14 -9.63 3.86
C GLY A 293 -18.59 -10.54 4.96
N ARG A 294 -19.07 -11.81 5.02
CA ARG A 294 -18.50 -12.80 5.94
C ARG A 294 -17.07 -13.19 5.59
N ALA A 295 -16.76 -13.28 4.30
CA ALA A 295 -15.41 -13.60 3.85
C ALA A 295 -14.40 -12.52 4.28
N VAL A 296 -14.77 -11.23 4.21
CA VAL A 296 -13.95 -10.13 4.74
C VAL A 296 -13.72 -10.30 6.25
N ILE A 297 -14.78 -10.53 7.02
CA ILE A 297 -14.67 -10.70 8.49
C ILE A 297 -13.74 -11.85 8.82
N VAL A 298 -13.91 -13.02 8.17
CA VAL A 298 -13.05 -14.19 8.38
C VAL A 298 -11.59 -13.89 8.00
N ALA A 299 -11.36 -13.20 6.87
CA ALA A 299 -10.01 -12.82 6.45
C ALA A 299 -9.35 -11.90 7.49
N VAL A 300 -10.06 -10.91 8.03
CA VAL A 300 -9.52 -10.01 9.07
C VAL A 300 -9.29 -10.74 10.40
N ILE A 301 -10.12 -11.72 10.75
CA ILE A 301 -9.89 -12.58 11.93
C ILE A 301 -8.63 -13.43 11.72
N ILE A 302 -8.44 -14.03 10.53
CA ILE A 302 -7.21 -14.78 10.20
C ILE A 302 -5.99 -13.86 10.29
N TRP A 303 -6.09 -12.63 9.76
CA TRP A 303 -5.04 -11.63 9.86
C TRP A 303 -4.69 -11.32 11.32
N GLY A 304 -5.68 -10.94 12.15
CA GLY A 304 -5.46 -10.65 13.56
C GLY A 304 -4.92 -11.86 14.35
N ALA A 305 -5.38 -13.08 14.06
CA ALA A 305 -4.85 -14.31 14.67
C ALA A 305 -3.38 -14.55 14.28
N ALA A 306 -3.04 -14.37 13.00
CA ALA A 306 -1.67 -14.50 12.53
C ALA A 306 -0.75 -13.48 13.21
N ILE A 307 -1.18 -12.21 13.37
CA ILE A 307 -0.42 -11.17 14.08
C ILE A 307 -0.30 -11.49 15.58
N THR A 308 -1.37 -11.96 16.23
CA THR A 308 -1.33 -12.39 17.64
C THR A 308 -0.31 -13.51 17.84
N CYS A 309 -0.36 -14.53 17.01
CA CYS A 309 0.59 -15.65 17.06
C CYS A 309 2.01 -15.21 16.73
N PHE A 310 2.18 -14.26 15.78
CA PHE A 310 3.47 -13.65 15.47
C PHE A 310 4.09 -12.96 16.70
N GLY A 311 3.31 -12.22 17.47
CA GLY A 311 3.78 -11.60 18.72
C GLY A 311 4.28 -12.59 19.77
N LEU A 312 3.77 -13.82 19.75
CA LEU A 312 4.19 -14.91 20.66
C LEU A 312 5.33 -15.75 20.09
N ALA A 313 5.62 -15.64 18.77
CA ALA A 313 6.63 -16.45 18.12
C ALA A 313 8.05 -16.07 18.59
N ARG A 314 8.86 -17.05 18.93
CA ARG A 314 10.28 -16.91 19.30
C ARG A 314 11.24 -17.45 18.22
N TRP A 315 10.70 -18.16 17.27
CA TRP A 315 11.44 -18.74 16.15
C TRP A 315 11.16 -17.96 14.86
N LEU A 316 12.23 -17.39 14.28
CA LEU A 316 12.13 -16.49 13.13
C LEU A 316 11.37 -17.08 11.93
N PRO A 317 11.62 -18.34 11.47
CA PRO A 317 10.86 -18.90 10.35
C PRO A 317 9.36 -18.96 10.60
N LEU A 318 8.92 -19.30 11.83
CA LEU A 318 7.51 -19.28 12.20
C LEU A 318 6.95 -17.85 12.16
N ALA A 319 7.70 -16.88 12.69
CA ALA A 319 7.32 -15.48 12.67
C ALA A 319 7.11 -14.97 11.22
N LEU A 320 8.03 -15.30 10.31
CA LEU A 320 7.93 -14.95 8.89
C LEU A 320 6.74 -15.63 8.22
N ALA A 321 6.49 -16.91 8.51
CA ALA A 321 5.33 -17.63 7.98
C ALA A 321 4.00 -17.03 8.47
N LEU A 322 3.92 -16.60 9.73
CA LEU A 322 2.74 -15.94 10.30
C LEU A 322 2.52 -14.55 9.69
N LEU A 323 3.58 -13.75 9.49
CA LEU A 323 3.50 -12.47 8.78
C LEU A 323 3.09 -12.66 7.32
N ALA A 324 3.58 -13.69 6.64
CA ALA A 324 3.14 -14.02 5.29
C ALA A 324 1.66 -14.45 5.28
N ALA A 325 1.20 -15.22 6.26
CA ALA A 325 -0.22 -15.57 6.41
C ALA A 325 -1.10 -14.32 6.65
N ALA A 326 -0.61 -13.35 7.43
CA ALA A 326 -1.27 -12.06 7.62
C ALA A 326 -1.38 -11.27 6.30
N GLY A 327 -0.31 -11.17 5.53
CA GLY A 327 -0.31 -10.49 4.22
C GLY A 327 -1.21 -11.21 3.19
N TRP A 328 -1.26 -12.54 3.22
CA TRP A 328 -2.20 -13.31 2.40
C TRP A 328 -3.66 -13.00 2.76
N ALA A 329 -3.98 -12.95 4.05
CA ALA A 329 -5.32 -12.63 4.53
C ALA A 329 -5.72 -11.17 4.21
N ASP A 330 -4.77 -10.22 4.25
CA ASP A 330 -4.99 -8.83 3.84
C ASP A 330 -5.44 -8.72 2.38
N VAL A 331 -4.73 -9.37 1.46
CA VAL A 331 -5.10 -9.37 0.04
C VAL A 331 -6.50 -9.96 -0.18
N LEU A 332 -6.83 -11.07 0.49
CA LEU A 332 -8.17 -11.63 0.42
C LEU A 332 -9.23 -10.64 0.90
N SER A 333 -8.98 -10.00 2.05
CA SER A 333 -9.86 -8.97 2.60
C SER A 333 -10.02 -7.79 1.62
N ALA A 334 -8.91 -7.30 1.04
CA ALA A 334 -8.90 -6.20 0.09
C ALA A 334 -9.71 -6.50 -1.19
N VAL A 335 -9.55 -7.70 -1.75
CA VAL A 335 -10.30 -8.13 -2.95
C VAL A 335 -11.81 -8.20 -2.69
N PHE A 336 -12.21 -8.80 -1.57
CA PHE A 336 -13.65 -8.86 -1.21
C PHE A 336 -14.21 -7.46 -0.92
N ARG A 337 -13.49 -6.62 -0.15
CA ARG A 337 -13.91 -5.24 0.14
C ARG A 337 -14.04 -4.41 -1.13
N GLY A 338 -13.04 -4.47 -2.01
CA GLY A 338 -13.07 -3.77 -3.30
C GLY A 338 -14.29 -4.17 -4.13
N THR A 339 -14.61 -5.46 -4.19
CA THR A 339 -15.79 -5.97 -4.88
C THR A 339 -17.09 -5.46 -4.26
N ILE A 340 -17.21 -5.48 -2.91
CA ILE A 340 -18.39 -4.96 -2.21
C ILE A 340 -18.59 -3.47 -2.51
N ILE A 341 -17.52 -2.66 -2.42
CA ILE A 341 -17.59 -1.22 -2.69
C ILE A 341 -17.99 -0.96 -4.14
N GLN A 342 -17.39 -1.66 -5.11
CA GLN A 342 -17.69 -1.50 -6.53
C GLN A 342 -19.14 -1.85 -6.89
N LEU A 343 -19.71 -2.89 -6.25
CA LEU A 343 -21.08 -3.33 -6.50
C LEU A 343 -22.13 -2.50 -5.75
N ALA A 344 -21.80 -2.01 -4.54
CA ALA A 344 -22.71 -1.23 -3.72
C ALA A 344 -22.71 0.28 -4.05
N ALA A 345 -21.65 0.77 -4.69
CA ALA A 345 -21.51 2.20 -5.00
C ALA A 345 -22.28 2.58 -6.27
N PRO A 346 -23.15 3.62 -6.23
CA PRO A 346 -23.68 4.25 -7.44
C PRO A 346 -22.57 4.75 -8.35
N ASP A 347 -22.75 4.67 -9.67
CA ASP A 347 -21.72 5.03 -10.66
C ASP A 347 -21.16 6.45 -10.46
N GLU A 348 -22.03 7.40 -10.11
CA GLU A 348 -21.70 8.82 -9.87
C GLU A 348 -20.78 9.03 -8.65
N LEU A 349 -20.81 8.12 -7.68
CA LEU A 349 -20.07 8.21 -6.42
C LEU A 349 -18.87 7.28 -6.36
N ARG A 350 -18.72 6.36 -7.32
CA ARG A 350 -17.66 5.35 -7.33
C ARG A 350 -16.26 5.99 -7.23
N GLY A 351 -15.98 7.04 -7.99
CA GLY A 351 -14.71 7.76 -7.93
C GLY A 351 -14.44 8.42 -6.57
N ARG A 352 -15.50 8.96 -5.92
CA ARG A 352 -15.40 9.59 -4.59
C ARG A 352 -15.10 8.55 -3.51
N LEU A 353 -15.75 7.39 -3.57
CA LEU A 353 -15.53 6.29 -2.63
C LEU A 353 -14.15 5.66 -2.80
N MET A 354 -13.65 5.56 -4.04
CA MET A 354 -12.26 5.13 -4.28
C MET A 354 -11.24 6.11 -3.67
N GLY A 355 -11.51 7.43 -3.72
CA GLY A 355 -10.70 8.44 -3.03
C GLY A 355 -10.70 8.25 -1.51
N VAL A 356 -11.84 7.96 -0.91
CA VAL A 356 -11.94 7.64 0.54
C VAL A 356 -11.18 6.36 0.87
N GLN A 357 -11.30 5.32 0.03
CA GLN A 357 -10.56 4.07 0.22
C GLN A 357 -9.05 4.31 0.18
N MET A 358 -8.55 5.09 -0.78
CA MET A 358 -7.14 5.44 -0.86
C MET A 358 -6.65 6.19 0.37
N ALA A 359 -7.47 7.12 0.89
CA ALA A 359 -7.16 7.84 2.13
C ALA A 359 -7.07 6.88 3.34
N VAL A 360 -7.99 5.92 3.47
CA VAL A 360 -7.99 4.93 4.57
C VAL A 360 -6.76 4.01 4.47
N VAL A 361 -6.49 3.46 3.29
CA VAL A 361 -5.33 2.56 3.06
C VAL A 361 -4.01 3.29 3.30
N THR A 362 -3.95 4.60 3.01
CA THR A 362 -2.73 5.40 3.21
C THR A 362 -2.56 5.86 4.66
N ALA A 363 -3.63 6.29 5.32
CA ALA A 363 -3.59 6.83 6.68
C ALA A 363 -3.59 5.74 7.76
N GLY A 364 -4.33 4.65 7.55
CA GLY A 364 -4.50 3.58 8.53
C GLY A 364 -3.18 3.03 9.07
N PRO A 365 -2.23 2.58 8.22
CA PRO A 365 -0.95 2.07 8.69
C PRO A 365 -0.11 3.10 9.45
N ARG A 366 -0.18 4.40 9.10
CA ARG A 366 0.56 5.48 9.81
C ARG A 366 0.04 5.69 11.24
N ILE A 367 -1.28 5.63 11.40
CA ILE A 367 -1.92 5.70 12.71
C ILE A 367 -1.61 4.42 13.51
N GLY A 368 -1.65 3.26 12.86
CA GLY A 368 -1.33 1.97 13.47
C GLY A 368 0.13 1.88 13.93
N ASP A 369 1.07 2.44 13.18
CA ASP A 369 2.46 2.53 13.60
C ASP A 369 2.63 3.39 14.86
N ALA A 370 1.92 4.53 14.94
CA ALA A 370 1.94 5.37 16.14
C ALA A 370 1.30 4.68 17.34
N GLU A 371 0.17 4.00 17.16
CA GLU A 371 -0.51 3.20 18.19
C GLU A 371 0.38 2.08 18.69
N SER A 372 0.87 1.23 17.78
CA SER A 372 1.71 0.09 18.14
C SER A 372 3.04 0.52 18.77
N GLY A 373 3.64 1.63 18.31
CA GLY A 373 4.81 2.23 18.91
C GLY A 373 4.56 2.72 20.32
N ALA A 374 3.43 3.40 20.58
CA ALA A 374 3.04 3.88 21.91
C ALA A 374 2.78 2.72 22.87
N VAL A 375 2.03 1.70 22.45
CA VAL A 375 1.79 0.50 23.27
C VAL A 375 3.09 -0.25 23.54
N ALA A 376 3.98 -0.36 22.56
CA ALA A 376 5.26 -1.04 22.72
C ALA A 376 6.18 -0.31 23.68
N SER A 377 6.16 1.02 23.72
CA SER A 377 6.97 1.80 24.65
C SER A 377 6.48 1.66 26.10
N ALA A 378 5.17 1.48 26.31
CA ALA A 378 4.57 1.35 27.64
C ALA A 378 4.59 -0.09 28.17
N PHE A 379 4.34 -1.08 27.31
CA PHE A 379 4.11 -2.46 27.73
C PHE A 379 5.06 -3.49 27.07
N GLY A 380 5.94 -3.03 26.20
CA GLY A 380 6.89 -3.86 25.47
C GLY A 380 6.38 -4.34 24.10
N ALA A 381 7.31 -4.68 23.22
CA ALA A 381 7.07 -5.02 21.83
C ALA A 381 6.09 -6.21 21.66
N THR A 382 6.29 -7.29 22.41
CA THR A 382 5.42 -8.48 22.38
C THR A 382 3.98 -8.15 22.78
N ALA A 383 3.80 -7.35 23.86
CA ALA A 383 2.47 -6.96 24.32
C ALA A 383 1.74 -6.10 23.29
N SER A 384 2.44 -5.17 22.62
CA SER A 384 1.88 -4.35 21.55
C SER A 384 1.34 -5.20 20.38
N VAL A 385 2.15 -6.14 19.88
CA VAL A 385 1.75 -6.99 18.77
C VAL A 385 0.57 -7.90 19.13
N VAL A 386 0.62 -8.51 20.31
CA VAL A 386 -0.45 -9.41 20.77
C VAL A 386 -1.75 -8.65 21.00
N SER A 387 -1.69 -7.49 21.70
CA SER A 387 -2.88 -6.66 21.94
C SER A 387 -3.46 -6.11 20.65
N GLY A 388 -2.63 -5.67 19.72
CA GLY A 388 -3.05 -5.20 18.39
C GLY A 388 -3.77 -6.29 17.59
N GLY A 389 -3.20 -7.51 17.53
CA GLY A 389 -3.86 -8.65 16.88
C GLY A 389 -5.20 -9.03 17.52
N LEU A 390 -5.28 -9.05 18.86
CA LEU A 390 -6.52 -9.28 19.59
C LEU A 390 -7.55 -8.16 19.38
N ALA A 391 -7.12 -6.89 19.36
CA ALA A 391 -7.98 -5.74 19.06
C ALA A 391 -8.52 -5.81 17.62
N CYS A 392 -7.70 -6.21 16.66
CA CYS A 392 -8.12 -6.46 15.29
C CYS A 392 -9.24 -7.54 15.21
N ILE A 393 -9.08 -8.65 15.91
CA ILE A 393 -10.10 -9.72 16.00
C ILE A 393 -11.36 -9.19 16.70
N GLY A 394 -11.21 -8.57 17.87
CA GLY A 394 -12.32 -8.02 18.65
C GLY A 394 -13.13 -7.00 17.87
N GLY A 395 -12.45 -6.06 17.21
CA GLY A 395 -13.06 -5.05 16.33
C GLY A 395 -13.81 -5.68 15.16
N ALA A 396 -13.25 -6.71 14.51
CA ALA A 396 -13.93 -7.44 13.43
C ALA A 396 -15.21 -8.14 13.92
N LEU A 397 -15.19 -8.75 15.11
CA LEU A 397 -16.36 -9.40 15.72
C LEU A 397 -17.43 -8.39 16.15
N ILE A 398 -17.02 -7.25 16.72
CA ILE A 398 -17.92 -6.16 17.10
C ILE A 398 -18.60 -5.59 15.84
N LEU A 399 -17.82 -5.30 14.80
CA LEU A 399 -18.37 -4.80 13.53
C LEU A 399 -19.30 -5.80 12.86
N ALA A 400 -19.01 -7.10 12.94
CA ALA A 400 -19.89 -8.14 12.43
C ALA A 400 -21.26 -8.17 13.12
N ARG A 401 -21.31 -7.81 14.41
CA ARG A 401 -22.56 -7.74 15.20
C ARG A 401 -23.29 -6.42 14.99
N LEU A 402 -22.55 -5.30 14.97
CA LEU A 402 -23.16 -3.96 14.83
C LEU A 402 -23.68 -3.67 13.42
N LEU A 403 -23.04 -4.26 12.39
CA LEU A 403 -23.38 -4.06 10.99
C LEU A 403 -23.82 -5.37 10.30
N PRO A 404 -24.97 -5.94 10.68
CA PRO A 404 -25.45 -7.22 10.13
C PRO A 404 -25.72 -7.13 8.62
N ALA A 405 -26.05 -5.94 8.10
CA ALA A 405 -26.20 -5.70 6.67
C ALA A 405 -24.89 -5.99 5.91
N PHE A 406 -23.74 -5.56 6.44
CA PHE A 406 -22.42 -5.85 5.86
C PHE A 406 -22.12 -7.37 5.94
N SER A 407 -22.28 -7.99 7.10
CA SER A 407 -21.97 -9.41 7.29
C SER A 407 -22.84 -10.33 6.42
N ARG A 408 -24.07 -9.93 6.11
CA ARG A 408 -25.02 -10.68 5.27
C ARG A 408 -24.93 -10.35 3.79
N GLN A 409 -24.09 -9.39 3.39
CA GLN A 409 -23.96 -8.98 1.99
C GLN A 409 -23.63 -10.17 1.11
N LYS A 410 -24.48 -10.39 0.11
CA LYS A 410 -24.34 -11.41 -0.92
C LYS A 410 -24.07 -10.75 -2.26
N THR A 411 -23.22 -11.34 -3.08
CA THR A 411 -23.11 -10.97 -4.48
C THR A 411 -24.31 -11.55 -5.22
N SER A 412 -25.14 -10.73 -5.83
CA SER A 412 -26.10 -11.18 -6.83
C SER A 412 -25.29 -11.71 -8.02
N THR A 413 -25.39 -12.97 -8.33
CA THR A 413 -24.85 -13.50 -9.58
C THR A 413 -25.60 -12.81 -10.72
N ALA A 414 -24.88 -12.21 -11.65
CA ALA A 414 -25.43 -11.52 -12.84
C ALA A 414 -26.39 -12.37 -13.69
N GLY A 415 -26.59 -13.64 -13.35
CA GLY A 415 -27.57 -14.53 -13.95
C GLY A 415 -28.98 -14.44 -13.38
N GLU A 416 -29.19 -13.88 -12.17
CA GLU A 416 -30.54 -13.78 -11.58
C GLU A 416 -31.29 -12.51 -12.03
N ALA A 417 -30.58 -11.47 -12.51
CA ALA A 417 -31.20 -10.27 -13.03
C ALA A 417 -31.81 -10.45 -14.46
N VAL A 418 -31.43 -11.49 -15.18
CA VAL A 418 -31.95 -11.79 -16.53
C VAL A 418 -33.23 -12.64 -16.48
N LEU A 419 -33.55 -13.23 -15.32
CA LEU A 419 -34.71 -14.12 -15.14
C LEU A 419 -35.87 -13.49 -14.34
N ALA A 420 -35.82 -12.19 -14.02
CA ALA A 420 -37.03 -11.50 -13.53
C ALA A 420 -37.99 -11.38 -14.71
N PRO A 421 -39.17 -12.03 -14.68
CA PRO A 421 -40.16 -11.88 -15.74
C PRO A 421 -40.58 -10.40 -15.73
N THR A 422 -40.39 -9.72 -16.86
CA THR A 422 -41.08 -8.47 -17.15
C THR A 422 -42.57 -8.73 -16.93
N ALA A 423 -43.10 -8.30 -15.77
CA ALA A 423 -44.52 -8.29 -15.54
C ALA A 423 -45.13 -7.38 -16.65
N GLY A 424 -45.83 -8.03 -17.56
CA GLY A 424 -46.46 -7.38 -18.68
C GLY A 424 -47.42 -6.30 -18.16
N THR A 425 -47.22 -5.09 -18.65
CA THR A 425 -48.31 -4.10 -18.74
C THR A 425 -49.13 -4.45 -19.97
N GLY A 426 -50.07 -5.33 -19.76
CA GLY A 426 -51.18 -5.53 -20.69
C GLY A 426 -52.37 -4.67 -20.25
N SER A 427 -52.92 -4.01 -21.17
CA SER A 427 -54.16 -3.21 -21.31
C SER A 427 -53.99 -1.73 -21.31
#